data_a0645aaa5d403749c8fde74baf5706f5
#
_entry.id   a0645aaa5d403749c8fde74baf5706f5
#
_cell.length_a   1.000
_cell.length_b   1.000
_cell.length_c   1.000
_cell.angle_alpha   90.00
_cell.angle_beta   90.00
_cell.angle_gamma   90.00
#
_symmetry.space_group_name_H-M   'P 1'
#
loop_
_entity.id
_entity.type
_entity.pdbx_description
1 polymer ?
#
loop_
_entity_poly.entity_id
_entity_poly.type
_entity_poly.pdbx_seq_one_letter_code
_entity_poly.pdbx_strand_id
1 'polypeptide(L)'
;MDLSYSDEEKAFRAEVRAFLEEKLPKEMSDKIRKGEELGKDGQEQWHAILNAQGWLAPNWPKKFGGAEWNAVQRHIFEEEAAAAYAPRIVPFGLSMLAPVLQKFGSQEQNDYWLPRLLAGEDWWCQGYSEPGAGSDLASLKTEAVLNDEGTHYIVNGQKTWTTLGQHANMIFCLVRTDKTVKQQEGISFLLIDMETPGVEVRPIILLDGTHEVNEVWFSDVKVPVENLVGKENEGWTYAKYLLTH
;
A
#
# COMPACT_ATOMS: atom_id res chain seq x y z
N MET A 1 6.10 27.60 24.43
CA MET A 1 6.65 26.50 23.55
C MET A 1 7.10 27.21 22.28
N ASP A 2 8.37 27.10 21.92
CA ASP A 2 8.88 27.64 20.66
C ASP A 2 8.62 26.58 19.56
N LEU A 3 7.88 26.97 18.53
CA LEU A 3 7.55 26.12 17.37
C LEU A 3 8.33 26.56 16.12
N SER A 4 9.34 27.42 16.26
CA SER A 4 10.17 27.83 15.14
C SER A 4 11.07 26.67 14.68
N TYR A 5 11.22 26.54 13.36
CA TYR A 5 12.16 25.57 12.78
C TYR A 5 13.61 25.96 13.08
N SER A 6 14.44 24.96 13.33
CA SER A 6 15.90 25.10 13.41
C SER A 6 16.48 25.55 12.05
N ASP A 7 17.74 25.95 12.05
CA ASP A 7 18.39 26.36 10.79
C ASP A 7 18.59 25.19 9.84
N GLU A 8 18.79 23.97 10.36
CA GLU A 8 18.85 22.73 9.57
C GLU A 8 17.50 22.41 8.94
N GLU A 9 16.40 22.55 9.68
CA GLU A 9 15.04 22.33 9.19
C GLU A 9 14.63 23.39 8.13
N LYS A 10 15.05 24.64 8.30
CA LYS A 10 14.88 25.69 7.28
C LYS A 10 15.68 25.41 6.02
N ALA A 11 16.91 24.89 6.15
CA ALA A 11 17.73 24.49 5.01
C ALA A 11 17.08 23.32 4.26
N PHE A 12 16.60 22.31 4.98
CA PHE A 12 15.86 21.19 4.38
C PHE A 12 14.58 21.65 3.66
N ARG A 13 13.82 22.60 4.25
CA ARG A 13 12.65 23.19 3.60
C ARG A 13 13.02 23.90 2.28
N ALA A 14 14.12 24.63 2.28
CA ALA A 14 14.60 25.29 1.06
C ALA A 14 15.02 24.27 -0.02
N GLU A 15 15.66 23.16 0.37
CA GLU A 15 16.00 22.04 -0.51
C GLU A 15 14.74 21.42 -1.14
N VAL A 16 13.71 21.13 -0.32
CA VAL A 16 12.43 20.58 -0.81
C VAL A 16 11.76 21.52 -1.80
N ARG A 17 11.72 22.83 -1.54
CA ARG A 17 11.17 23.83 -2.46
C ARG A 17 11.90 23.84 -3.79
N ALA A 18 13.22 23.92 -3.75
CA ALA A 18 14.05 23.93 -4.95
C ALA A 18 13.83 22.65 -5.79
N PHE A 19 13.74 21.48 -5.13
CA PHE A 19 13.43 20.21 -5.79
C PHE A 19 12.05 20.25 -6.48
N LEU A 20 11.01 20.72 -5.78
CA LEU A 20 9.66 20.80 -6.34
C LEU A 20 9.59 21.80 -7.51
N GLU A 21 10.24 22.96 -7.40
CA GLU A 21 10.32 23.95 -8.47
C GLU A 21 11.03 23.42 -9.73
N GLU A 22 12.06 22.59 -9.55
CA GLU A 22 12.84 22.05 -10.65
C GLU A 22 12.23 20.78 -11.27
N LYS A 23 11.71 19.88 -10.44
CA LYS A 23 11.38 18.51 -10.84
C LYS A 23 9.88 18.21 -10.96
N LEU A 24 8.99 18.97 -10.31
CA LEU A 24 7.56 18.73 -10.42
C LEU A 24 7.06 19.22 -11.79
N PRO A 25 6.52 18.32 -12.65
CA PRO A 25 6.00 18.74 -13.94
C PRO A 25 4.82 19.71 -13.77
N LYS A 26 4.89 20.86 -14.45
CA LYS A 26 3.85 21.90 -14.37
C LYS A 26 2.45 21.39 -14.71
N GLU A 27 2.33 20.53 -15.72
CA GLU A 27 1.05 19.94 -16.10
C GLU A 27 0.44 19.11 -14.98
N MET A 28 1.27 18.36 -14.26
CA MET A 28 0.88 17.53 -13.12
C MET A 28 0.35 18.40 -11.96
N SER A 29 1.09 19.43 -11.59
CA SER A 29 0.68 20.41 -10.59
C SER A 29 -0.62 21.15 -10.99
N ASP A 30 -0.76 21.53 -12.26
CA ASP A 30 -1.97 22.19 -12.77
C ASP A 30 -3.21 21.29 -12.70
N LYS A 31 -3.09 19.98 -12.98
CA LYS A 31 -4.17 19.00 -12.81
C LYS A 31 -4.60 18.88 -11.35
N ILE A 32 -3.63 18.65 -10.44
CA ILE A 32 -3.93 18.54 -9.00
C ILE A 32 -4.60 19.80 -8.46
N ARG A 33 -4.12 20.99 -8.86
CA ARG A 33 -4.71 22.28 -8.45
C ARG A 33 -6.17 22.45 -8.89
N LYS A 34 -6.54 21.86 -10.02
CA LYS A 34 -7.91 21.90 -10.56
C LYS A 34 -8.79 20.78 -10.00
N GLY A 35 -8.26 19.86 -9.21
CA GLY A 35 -8.97 18.67 -8.75
C GLY A 35 -9.19 17.63 -9.86
N GLU A 36 -8.38 17.67 -10.92
CA GLU A 36 -8.43 16.67 -12.00
C GLU A 36 -7.63 15.42 -11.61
N GLU A 37 -8.10 14.24 -12.03
CA GLU A 37 -7.39 12.99 -11.80
C GLU A 37 -6.06 12.95 -12.58
N LEU A 38 -5.02 12.45 -11.93
CA LEU A 38 -3.71 12.30 -12.56
C LEU A 38 -3.61 11.01 -13.40
N GLY A 39 -4.36 9.98 -13.02
CA GLY A 39 -4.26 8.64 -13.60
C GLY A 39 -3.02 7.86 -13.16
N LYS A 40 -2.97 6.57 -13.50
CA LYS A 40 -1.86 5.67 -13.12
C LYS A 40 -0.51 6.16 -13.66
N ASP A 41 -0.43 6.44 -14.95
CA ASP A 41 0.83 6.86 -15.62
C ASP A 41 1.44 8.12 -14.98
N GLY A 42 0.60 9.09 -14.60
CA GLY A 42 1.06 10.29 -13.94
C GLY A 42 1.55 10.02 -12.51
N GLN A 43 0.91 9.10 -11.78
CA GLN A 43 1.39 8.67 -10.47
C GLN A 43 2.73 7.93 -10.57
N GLU A 44 2.89 7.03 -11.55
CA GLU A 44 4.15 6.34 -11.81
C GLU A 44 5.28 7.31 -12.15
N GLN A 45 5.00 8.29 -13.01
CA GLN A 45 5.97 9.33 -13.33
C GLN A 45 6.42 10.12 -12.09
N TRP A 46 5.48 10.50 -11.22
CA TRP A 46 5.80 11.20 -9.98
C TRP A 46 6.61 10.33 -9.02
N HIS A 47 6.22 9.07 -8.84
CA HIS A 47 6.97 8.10 -8.03
C HIS A 47 8.40 7.91 -8.57
N ALA A 48 8.58 7.80 -9.88
CA ALA A 48 9.91 7.68 -10.49
C ALA A 48 10.79 8.92 -10.21
N ILE A 49 10.23 10.13 -10.28
CA ILE A 49 10.93 11.38 -9.95
C ILE A 49 11.37 11.38 -8.49
N LEU A 50 10.46 11.02 -7.56
CA LEU A 50 10.78 10.94 -6.13
C LEU A 50 11.79 9.82 -5.84
N ASN A 51 11.68 8.68 -6.49
CA ASN A 51 12.62 7.57 -6.31
C ASN A 51 14.04 7.93 -6.78
N ALA A 52 14.16 8.62 -7.92
CA ALA A 52 15.45 9.10 -8.41
C ALA A 52 16.13 10.08 -7.45
N GLN A 53 15.36 10.83 -6.65
CA GLN A 53 15.87 11.70 -5.57
C GLN A 53 16.14 10.92 -4.27
N GLY A 54 15.65 9.68 -4.14
CA GLY A 54 15.69 8.91 -2.89
C GLY A 54 14.62 9.34 -1.86
N TRP A 55 13.55 9.98 -2.30
CA TRP A 55 12.50 10.57 -1.46
C TRP A 55 11.14 9.86 -1.55
N LEU A 56 11.03 8.81 -2.36
CA LEU A 56 9.77 8.07 -2.55
C LEU A 56 9.29 7.37 -1.27
N ALA A 57 10.22 6.85 -0.47
CA ALA A 57 9.95 6.14 0.77
C ALA A 57 10.53 6.90 1.98
N PRO A 58 9.92 8.04 2.40
CA PRO A 58 10.49 8.92 3.40
C PRO A 58 10.66 8.27 4.78
N ASN A 59 9.78 7.30 5.10
CA ASN A 59 9.75 6.63 6.41
C ASN A 59 10.62 5.36 6.47
N TRP A 60 11.03 4.82 5.31
CA TRP A 60 11.78 3.57 5.34
C TRP A 60 13.20 3.79 5.85
N PRO A 61 13.74 2.81 6.60
CA PRO A 61 15.16 2.78 6.93
C PRO A 61 16.03 2.80 5.68
N LYS A 62 17.20 3.45 5.75
CA LYS A 62 18.16 3.53 4.63
C LYS A 62 18.57 2.16 4.09
N LYS A 63 18.67 1.15 4.96
CA LYS A 63 19.00 -0.23 4.56
C LYS A 63 18.01 -0.84 3.55
N PHE A 64 16.80 -0.31 3.45
CA PHE A 64 15.77 -0.72 2.50
C PHE A 64 15.57 0.30 1.36
N GLY A 65 16.48 1.27 1.22
CA GLY A 65 16.40 2.29 0.18
C GLY A 65 15.55 3.52 0.52
N GLY A 66 15.14 3.67 1.78
CA GLY A 66 14.38 4.84 2.24
C GLY A 66 15.21 6.04 2.61
N ALA A 67 14.56 7.18 2.77
CA ALA A 67 15.19 8.44 3.18
C ALA A 67 15.45 8.52 4.69
N GLU A 68 14.75 7.71 5.50
CA GLU A 68 14.84 7.65 6.97
C GLU A 68 14.60 9.03 7.63
N TRP A 69 13.66 9.80 7.07
CA TRP A 69 13.34 11.13 7.59
C TRP A 69 12.67 11.07 8.96
N ASN A 70 13.03 12.02 9.81
CA ASN A 70 12.32 12.23 11.07
C ASN A 70 10.93 12.86 10.84
N ALA A 71 10.13 12.98 11.90
CA ALA A 71 8.76 13.48 11.81
C ALA A 71 8.69 14.93 11.28
N VAL A 72 9.66 15.78 11.62
CA VAL A 72 9.71 17.17 11.18
C VAL A 72 10.03 17.28 9.69
N GLN A 73 11.01 16.50 9.21
CA GLN A 73 11.36 16.46 7.79
C GLN A 73 10.19 15.98 6.94
N ARG A 74 9.47 14.95 7.39
CA ARG A 74 8.26 14.45 6.70
C ARG A 74 7.18 15.52 6.64
N HIS A 75 6.93 16.20 7.75
CA HIS A 75 5.97 17.30 7.81
C HIS A 75 6.34 18.44 6.86
N ILE A 76 7.60 18.84 6.84
CA ILE A 76 8.11 19.87 5.90
C ILE A 76 7.87 19.45 4.45
N PHE A 77 8.21 18.20 4.10
CA PHE A 77 8.01 17.68 2.75
C PHE A 77 6.52 17.71 2.36
N GLU A 78 5.63 17.25 3.24
CA GLU A 78 4.19 17.22 2.98
C GLU A 78 3.61 18.63 2.82
N GLU A 79 4.02 19.60 3.66
CA GLU A 79 3.60 21.00 3.53
C GLU A 79 4.04 21.61 2.20
N GLU A 80 5.31 21.46 1.85
CA GLU A 80 5.86 22.04 0.62
C GLU A 80 5.28 21.35 -0.63
N ALA A 81 5.12 20.02 -0.59
CA ALA A 81 4.48 19.27 -1.66
C ALA A 81 3.01 19.71 -1.87
N ALA A 82 2.26 19.86 -0.79
CA ALA A 82 0.87 20.34 -0.85
C ALA A 82 0.81 21.80 -1.39
N ALA A 83 1.69 22.69 -0.95
CA ALA A 83 1.76 24.08 -1.42
C ALA A 83 2.11 24.16 -2.92
N ALA A 84 2.91 23.23 -3.43
CA ALA A 84 3.27 23.11 -4.84
C ALA A 84 2.22 22.37 -5.68
N TYR A 85 1.14 21.88 -5.07
CA TYR A 85 0.17 20.97 -5.72
C TYR A 85 0.83 19.73 -6.31
N ALA A 86 1.81 19.16 -5.62
CA ALA A 86 2.39 17.88 -6.00
C ALA A 86 1.41 16.73 -5.73
N PRO A 87 1.43 15.66 -6.56
CA PRO A 87 0.62 14.46 -6.29
C PRO A 87 1.01 13.81 -4.97
N ARG A 88 0.03 13.25 -4.27
CA ARG A 88 0.31 12.43 -3.09
C ARG A 88 0.98 11.12 -3.49
N ILE A 89 1.90 10.64 -2.66
CA ILE A 89 2.47 9.30 -2.83
C ILE A 89 1.37 8.27 -2.57
N VAL A 90 1.20 7.31 -3.48
CA VAL A 90 0.22 6.21 -3.31
C VAL A 90 0.68 5.31 -2.15
N PRO A 91 -0.14 5.14 -1.10
CA PRO A 91 0.35 4.62 0.18
C PRO A 91 0.44 3.09 0.25
N PHE A 92 -0.33 2.33 -0.57
CA PHE A 92 -0.59 0.91 -0.33
C PHE A 92 0.68 0.06 -0.26
N GLY A 93 1.57 0.16 -1.23
CA GLY A 93 2.85 -0.55 -1.20
C GLY A 93 3.84 0.08 -0.20
N LEU A 94 3.98 1.40 -0.27
CA LEU A 94 5.08 2.13 0.38
C LEU A 94 4.87 2.38 1.88
N SER A 95 3.66 2.84 2.26
CA SER A 95 3.38 3.23 3.66
C SER A 95 2.59 2.18 4.44
N MET A 96 1.91 1.25 3.74
CA MET A 96 1.09 0.22 4.39
C MET A 96 1.78 -1.15 4.38
N LEU A 97 2.03 -1.73 3.19
CA LEU A 97 2.59 -3.07 3.08
C LEU A 97 4.06 -3.13 3.53
N ALA A 98 4.90 -2.22 3.05
CA ALA A 98 6.33 -2.30 3.28
C ALA A 98 6.73 -2.31 4.76
N PRO A 99 6.16 -1.50 5.67
CA PRO A 99 6.45 -1.63 7.10
C PRO A 99 6.12 -3.01 7.67
N VAL A 100 5.06 -3.66 7.17
CA VAL A 100 4.69 -5.03 7.57
C VAL A 100 5.74 -6.03 7.08
N LEU A 101 6.16 -5.95 5.82
CA LEU A 101 7.22 -6.78 5.27
C LEU A 101 8.55 -6.60 6.00
N GLN A 102 8.96 -5.36 6.23
CA GLN A 102 10.20 -5.01 6.95
C GLN A 102 10.23 -5.58 8.38
N LYS A 103 9.07 -5.73 9.01
CA LYS A 103 8.95 -6.20 10.41
C LYS A 103 8.69 -7.69 10.53
N PHE A 104 7.86 -8.25 9.66
CA PHE A 104 7.33 -9.62 9.79
C PHE A 104 7.59 -10.51 8.57
N GLY A 105 7.94 -9.93 7.43
CA GLY A 105 8.28 -10.68 6.22
C GLY A 105 9.59 -11.44 6.36
N SER A 106 9.76 -12.50 5.57
CA SER A 106 11.03 -13.19 5.46
C SER A 106 12.08 -12.32 4.76
N GLN A 107 13.35 -12.72 4.84
CA GLN A 107 14.41 -12.02 4.13
C GLN A 107 14.17 -12.07 2.61
N GLU A 108 13.75 -13.23 2.10
CA GLU A 108 13.44 -13.44 0.69
C GLU A 108 12.28 -12.53 0.22
N GLN A 109 11.23 -12.38 1.04
CA GLN A 109 10.14 -11.46 0.75
C GLN A 109 10.61 -10.00 0.72
N ASN A 110 11.45 -9.59 1.67
CA ASN A 110 12.02 -8.24 1.69
C ASN A 110 12.92 -7.98 0.47
N ASP A 111 13.79 -8.92 0.14
CA ASP A 111 14.73 -8.80 -0.97
C ASP A 111 14.01 -8.77 -2.34
N TYR A 112 12.87 -9.44 -2.44
CA TYR A 112 12.07 -9.48 -3.66
C TYR A 112 11.13 -8.25 -3.78
N TRP A 113 10.33 -7.97 -2.77
CA TRP A 113 9.25 -6.99 -2.89
C TRP A 113 9.68 -5.53 -2.68
N LEU A 114 10.60 -5.24 -1.73
CA LEU A 114 10.92 -3.85 -1.41
C LEU A 114 11.60 -3.09 -2.57
N PRO A 115 12.58 -3.67 -3.30
CA PRO A 115 13.14 -2.99 -4.47
C PRO A 115 12.10 -2.75 -5.57
N ARG A 116 11.20 -3.70 -5.81
CA ARG A 116 10.13 -3.60 -6.82
C ARG A 116 9.13 -2.50 -6.51
N LEU A 117 8.79 -2.34 -5.22
CA LEU A 117 7.95 -1.23 -4.74
C LEU A 117 8.58 0.13 -5.03
N LEU A 118 9.88 0.28 -4.80
CA LEU A 118 10.61 1.53 -5.12
C LEU A 118 10.75 1.75 -6.62
N ALA A 119 10.92 0.69 -7.39
CA ALA A 119 11.02 0.76 -8.85
C ALA A 119 9.67 1.04 -9.54
N GLY A 120 8.54 0.92 -8.80
CA GLY A 120 7.20 1.06 -9.37
C GLY A 120 6.76 -0.12 -10.25
N GLU A 121 7.44 -1.29 -10.11
CA GLU A 121 7.09 -2.50 -10.85
C GLU A 121 5.80 -3.14 -10.35
N ASP A 122 5.51 -2.97 -9.05
CA ASP A 122 4.32 -3.53 -8.42
C ASP A 122 3.42 -2.43 -7.87
N TRP A 123 2.17 -2.46 -8.31
CA TRP A 123 1.08 -1.63 -7.79
C TRP A 123 0.21 -2.45 -6.87
N TRP A 124 0.13 -2.01 -5.63
CA TRP A 124 -0.57 -2.73 -4.56
C TRP A 124 -1.91 -2.09 -4.24
N CYS A 125 -2.87 -2.92 -3.88
CA CYS A 125 -4.10 -2.48 -3.21
C CYS A 125 -4.32 -3.30 -1.93
N GLN A 126 -5.29 -2.86 -1.12
CA GLN A 126 -5.60 -3.43 0.18
C GLN A 126 -6.88 -4.26 0.14
N GLY A 127 -6.80 -5.54 0.51
CA GLY A 127 -7.92 -6.47 0.62
C GLY A 127 -8.32 -6.72 2.08
N TYR A 128 -8.93 -5.73 2.75
CA TYR A 128 -9.39 -5.86 4.14
C TYR A 128 -10.89 -6.02 4.23
N SER A 129 -11.65 -4.96 3.96
CA SER A 129 -13.09 -4.92 4.10
C SER A 129 -13.81 -5.93 3.22
N GLU A 130 -14.94 -6.45 3.72
CA GLU A 130 -15.88 -7.30 3.00
C GLU A 130 -17.29 -6.72 3.10
N PRO A 131 -18.26 -7.13 2.28
CA PRO A 131 -19.64 -6.63 2.38
C PRO A 131 -20.25 -6.77 3.78
N GLY A 132 -19.86 -7.82 4.53
CA GLY A 132 -20.31 -8.06 5.90
C GLY A 132 -19.28 -7.79 6.99
N ALA A 133 -18.08 -7.27 6.66
CA ALA A 133 -16.98 -7.07 7.61
C ALA A 133 -16.21 -5.78 7.29
N GLY A 134 -16.67 -4.68 7.85
CA GLY A 134 -16.03 -3.36 7.79
C GLY A 134 -15.50 -2.96 9.15
N SER A 135 -16.31 -2.28 9.99
CA SER A 135 -15.92 -1.92 11.35
C SER A 135 -15.63 -3.14 12.22
N ASP A 136 -16.39 -4.23 12.06
CA ASP A 136 -16.06 -5.54 12.63
C ASP A 136 -15.23 -6.36 11.60
N LEU A 137 -14.01 -5.92 11.35
CA LEU A 137 -13.11 -6.56 10.38
C LEU A 137 -12.75 -7.99 10.79
N ALA A 138 -12.74 -8.29 12.08
CA ALA A 138 -12.43 -9.64 12.57
C ALA A 138 -13.44 -10.70 12.11
N SER A 139 -14.65 -10.27 11.70
CA SER A 139 -15.70 -11.17 11.17
C SER A 139 -15.52 -11.52 9.69
N LEU A 140 -14.41 -11.15 9.05
CA LEU A 140 -14.10 -11.46 7.64
C LEU A 140 -14.25 -12.96 7.33
N LYS A 141 -14.71 -13.24 6.11
CA LYS A 141 -15.08 -14.59 5.64
C LYS A 141 -14.27 -15.09 4.45
N THR A 142 -13.59 -14.19 3.72
CA THR A 142 -12.69 -14.62 2.65
C THR A 142 -11.72 -15.65 3.22
N GLU A 143 -11.82 -16.88 2.75
CA GLU A 143 -11.06 -18.00 3.30
C GLU A 143 -9.86 -18.36 2.44
N ALA A 144 -8.85 -18.92 3.08
CA ALA A 144 -7.70 -19.50 2.44
C ALA A 144 -7.44 -20.87 3.06
N VAL A 145 -7.55 -21.91 2.24
CA VAL A 145 -7.37 -23.29 2.66
C VAL A 145 -6.12 -23.84 1.99
N LEU A 146 -5.22 -24.42 2.77
CA LEU A 146 -4.02 -25.05 2.23
C LEU A 146 -4.42 -26.28 1.40
N ASN A 147 -3.86 -26.41 0.19
CA ASN A 147 -4.09 -27.59 -0.67
C ASN A 147 -3.44 -28.86 -0.08
N ASP A 148 -3.83 -30.02 -0.56
CA ASP A 148 -3.36 -31.31 -0.03
C ASP A 148 -1.83 -31.49 -0.14
N GLU A 149 -1.22 -30.87 -1.16
CA GLU A 149 0.24 -30.90 -1.35
C GLU A 149 1.01 -29.94 -0.45
N GLY A 150 0.33 -29.02 0.25
CA GLY A 150 0.95 -28.04 1.12
C GLY A 150 1.74 -26.94 0.39
N THR A 151 1.43 -26.70 -0.88
CA THR A 151 2.18 -25.77 -1.75
C THR A 151 1.45 -24.46 -2.01
N HIS A 152 0.12 -24.44 -1.90
CA HIS A 152 -0.71 -23.27 -2.20
C HIS A 152 -1.89 -23.15 -1.25
N TYR A 153 -2.24 -21.91 -0.92
CA TYR A 153 -3.56 -21.59 -0.39
C TYR A 153 -4.57 -21.46 -1.53
N ILE A 154 -5.74 -22.06 -1.37
CA ILE A 154 -6.89 -21.86 -2.27
C ILE A 154 -7.78 -20.79 -1.63
N VAL A 155 -7.86 -19.62 -2.27
CA VAL A 155 -8.55 -18.45 -1.73
C VAL A 155 -9.93 -18.31 -2.37
N ASN A 156 -10.96 -18.17 -1.52
CA ASN A 156 -12.35 -17.95 -1.93
C ASN A 156 -12.98 -16.84 -1.10
N GLY A 157 -13.67 -15.91 -1.75
CA GLY A 157 -14.37 -14.83 -1.07
C GLY A 157 -14.48 -13.54 -1.86
N GLN A 158 -14.78 -12.46 -1.15
CA GLN A 158 -14.98 -11.15 -1.75
C GLN A 158 -14.44 -10.06 -0.84
N LYS A 159 -13.67 -9.13 -1.41
CA LYS A 159 -13.30 -7.86 -0.78
C LYS A 159 -14.09 -6.71 -1.40
N THR A 160 -14.31 -5.65 -0.64
CA THR A 160 -15.02 -4.45 -1.09
C THR A 160 -14.30 -3.18 -0.66
N TRP A 161 -14.62 -2.07 -1.31
CA TRP A 161 -13.99 -0.76 -1.08
C TRP A 161 -12.47 -0.78 -1.33
N THR A 162 -12.02 -1.64 -2.25
CA THR A 162 -10.60 -1.77 -2.60
C THR A 162 -10.19 -0.59 -3.47
N THR A 163 -9.58 0.42 -2.86
CA THR A 163 -9.13 1.64 -3.52
C THR A 163 -8.01 1.33 -4.52
N LEU A 164 -8.13 1.88 -5.74
CA LEU A 164 -7.21 1.71 -6.86
C LEU A 164 -6.97 0.24 -7.28
N GLY A 165 -7.87 -0.67 -6.89
CA GLY A 165 -7.79 -2.09 -7.29
C GLY A 165 -7.76 -2.31 -8.81
N GLN A 166 -8.41 -1.41 -9.59
CA GLN A 166 -8.39 -1.44 -11.06
C GLN A 166 -7.00 -1.20 -11.68
N HIS A 167 -6.07 -0.66 -10.92
CA HIS A 167 -4.69 -0.37 -11.34
C HIS A 167 -3.67 -1.34 -10.74
N ALA A 168 -4.06 -2.08 -9.70
CA ALA A 168 -3.18 -2.95 -8.94
C ALA A 168 -2.90 -4.27 -9.67
N ASN A 169 -1.65 -4.71 -9.66
CA ASN A 169 -1.27 -6.06 -10.04
C ASN A 169 -1.06 -6.97 -8.82
N MET A 170 -1.04 -6.40 -7.61
CA MET A 170 -0.88 -7.13 -6.37
C MET A 170 -1.87 -6.64 -5.31
N ILE A 171 -2.35 -7.54 -4.45
CA ILE A 171 -3.17 -7.20 -3.29
C ILE A 171 -2.61 -7.85 -2.02
N PHE A 172 -2.45 -7.07 -0.95
CA PHE A 172 -2.23 -7.64 0.38
C PHE A 172 -3.58 -7.85 1.07
N CYS A 173 -3.84 -9.08 1.46
CA CYS A 173 -5.17 -9.52 1.82
C CYS A 173 -5.22 -10.18 3.19
N LEU A 174 -6.20 -9.82 4.02
CA LEU A 174 -6.55 -10.57 5.21
C LEU A 174 -7.52 -11.70 4.84
N VAL A 175 -7.17 -12.91 5.23
CA VAL A 175 -7.93 -14.12 4.92
C VAL A 175 -8.18 -14.97 6.16
N ARG A 176 -9.25 -15.76 6.15
CA ARG A 176 -9.58 -16.70 7.20
C ARG A 176 -8.89 -18.04 6.94
N THR A 177 -7.91 -18.38 7.76
CA THR A 177 -7.18 -19.67 7.69
C THR A 177 -7.64 -20.65 8.76
N ASP A 178 -8.20 -20.18 9.88
CA ASP A 178 -8.80 -21.04 10.93
C ASP A 178 -10.17 -20.50 11.36
N LYS A 179 -11.18 -21.35 11.33
CA LYS A 179 -12.56 -21.06 11.76
C LYS A 179 -12.90 -21.64 13.14
N THR A 180 -11.97 -22.38 13.75
CA THR A 180 -12.20 -23.11 15.01
C THR A 180 -11.81 -22.32 16.25
N VAL A 181 -11.07 -21.22 16.06
CA VAL A 181 -10.55 -20.35 17.12
C VAL A 181 -11.32 -19.02 17.17
N LYS A 182 -10.93 -18.11 18.08
CA LYS A 182 -11.48 -16.75 18.08
C LYS A 182 -11.21 -16.07 16.75
N GLN A 183 -12.12 -15.20 16.31
CA GLN A 183 -12.06 -14.55 15.01
C GLN A 183 -10.70 -13.91 14.71
N GLN A 184 -10.12 -13.20 15.69
CA GLN A 184 -8.81 -12.53 15.55
C GLN A 184 -7.63 -13.50 15.45
N GLU A 185 -7.78 -14.72 15.97
CA GLU A 185 -6.72 -15.73 16.07
C GLU A 185 -6.68 -16.67 14.85
N GLY A 186 -7.63 -16.54 13.91
CA GLY A 186 -7.73 -17.39 12.71
C GLY A 186 -7.57 -16.59 11.40
N ILE A 187 -6.87 -15.45 11.44
CA ILE A 187 -6.65 -14.57 10.29
C ILE A 187 -5.18 -14.59 9.89
N SER A 188 -4.92 -14.76 8.60
CA SER A 188 -3.59 -14.68 8.00
C SER A 188 -3.47 -13.51 7.02
N PHE A 189 -2.25 -13.15 6.68
CA PHE A 189 -1.92 -12.04 5.77
C PHE A 189 -1.23 -12.59 4.53
N LEU A 190 -1.92 -12.57 3.37
CA LEU A 190 -1.44 -13.10 2.10
C LEU A 190 -1.14 -12.00 1.09
N LEU A 191 -0.11 -12.21 0.29
CA LEU A 191 0.20 -11.44 -0.90
C LEU A 191 -0.34 -12.18 -2.12
N ILE A 192 -1.32 -11.60 -2.82
CA ILE A 192 -2.01 -12.26 -3.92
C ILE A 192 -1.73 -11.49 -5.21
N ASP A 193 -1.31 -12.20 -6.25
CA ASP A 193 -1.20 -11.69 -7.60
C ASP A 193 -2.61 -11.53 -8.20
N MET A 194 -2.95 -10.31 -8.61
CA MET A 194 -4.27 -9.96 -9.14
C MET A 194 -4.52 -10.50 -10.55
N GLU A 195 -3.47 -10.97 -11.24
CA GLU A 195 -3.57 -11.61 -12.55
C GLU A 195 -3.81 -13.13 -12.44
N THR A 196 -3.77 -13.69 -11.22
CA THR A 196 -4.04 -15.11 -10.99
C THR A 196 -5.45 -15.47 -11.45
N PRO A 197 -5.63 -16.58 -12.21
CA PRO A 197 -6.95 -17.07 -12.59
C PRO A 197 -7.89 -17.19 -11.39
N GLY A 198 -9.11 -16.66 -11.52
CA GLY A 198 -10.11 -16.63 -10.46
C GLY A 198 -10.20 -15.30 -9.69
N VAL A 199 -9.29 -14.36 -9.94
CA VAL A 199 -9.41 -12.99 -9.44
C VAL A 199 -10.24 -12.18 -10.43
N GLU A 200 -11.27 -11.49 -9.93
CA GLU A 200 -12.10 -10.58 -10.72
C GLU A 200 -12.24 -9.24 -9.98
N VAL A 201 -11.95 -8.13 -10.66
CA VAL A 201 -12.11 -6.77 -10.15
C VAL A 201 -13.33 -6.13 -10.79
N ARG A 202 -14.26 -5.62 -9.96
CA ARG A 202 -15.48 -4.94 -10.42
C ARG A 202 -15.54 -3.52 -9.87
N PRO A 203 -15.86 -2.51 -10.71
CA PRO A 203 -15.93 -1.13 -10.28
C PRO A 203 -17.09 -0.89 -9.32
N ILE A 204 -16.87 -0.03 -8.33
CA ILE A 204 -17.91 0.63 -7.55
C ILE A 204 -17.90 2.09 -7.97
N ILE A 205 -19.00 2.56 -8.60
CA ILE A 205 -19.12 3.95 -9.01
C ILE A 205 -19.60 4.77 -7.82
N LEU A 206 -18.82 5.79 -7.45
CA LEU A 206 -19.09 6.67 -6.32
C LEU A 206 -20.17 7.71 -6.64
N LEU A 207 -20.63 8.43 -5.61
CA LEU A 207 -21.71 9.42 -5.73
C LEU A 207 -21.39 10.55 -6.73
N ASP A 208 -20.12 10.91 -6.85
CA ASP A 208 -19.61 11.92 -7.79
C ASP A 208 -19.41 11.39 -9.21
N GLY A 209 -19.69 10.10 -9.45
CA GLY A 209 -19.51 9.43 -10.73
C GLY A 209 -18.10 8.90 -10.98
N THR A 210 -17.18 9.04 -10.03
CA THR A 210 -15.80 8.54 -10.16
C THR A 210 -15.70 7.04 -9.90
N HIS A 211 -14.64 6.42 -10.44
CA HIS A 211 -14.28 5.01 -10.20
C HIS A 211 -12.93 4.95 -9.47
N GLU A 212 -12.96 4.99 -8.14
CA GLU A 212 -11.77 4.90 -7.30
C GLU A 212 -11.68 3.58 -6.54
N VAL A 213 -12.84 3.00 -6.19
CA VAL A 213 -12.93 1.80 -5.37
C VAL A 213 -13.58 0.63 -6.10
N ASN A 214 -13.28 -0.58 -5.64
CA ASN A 214 -13.67 -1.81 -6.33
C ASN A 214 -14.18 -2.87 -5.36
N GLU A 215 -14.94 -3.82 -5.91
CA GLU A 215 -15.07 -5.17 -5.39
C GLU A 215 -13.95 -6.04 -5.99
N VAL A 216 -13.39 -6.94 -5.19
CA VAL A 216 -12.43 -7.95 -5.66
C VAL A 216 -12.94 -9.32 -5.25
N TRP A 217 -13.18 -10.16 -6.24
CA TRP A 217 -13.69 -11.52 -6.05
C TRP A 217 -12.58 -12.54 -6.23
N PHE A 218 -12.60 -13.57 -5.39
CA PHE A 218 -11.67 -14.69 -5.45
C PHE A 218 -12.47 -15.98 -5.60
N SER A 219 -12.20 -16.74 -6.66
CA SER A 219 -12.82 -18.03 -6.97
C SER A 219 -11.73 -19.06 -7.23
N ASP A 220 -11.46 -19.91 -6.24
CA ASP A 220 -10.42 -20.93 -6.27
C ASP A 220 -9.02 -20.39 -6.65
N VAL A 221 -8.70 -19.18 -6.18
CA VAL A 221 -7.44 -18.51 -6.48
C VAL A 221 -6.28 -19.21 -5.77
N LYS A 222 -5.29 -19.65 -6.54
CA LYS A 222 -4.11 -20.35 -6.03
C LYS A 222 -3.02 -19.36 -5.65
N VAL A 223 -2.70 -19.30 -4.35
CA VAL A 223 -1.67 -18.43 -3.80
C VAL A 223 -0.54 -19.26 -3.23
N PRO A 224 0.70 -19.12 -3.71
CA PRO A 224 1.85 -19.86 -3.18
C PRO A 224 2.04 -19.66 -1.69
N VAL A 225 2.47 -20.69 -0.96
CA VAL A 225 2.66 -20.61 0.51
C VAL A 225 3.74 -19.60 0.90
N GLU A 226 4.72 -19.34 0.05
CA GLU A 226 5.75 -18.32 0.24
C GLU A 226 5.21 -16.89 0.25
N ASN A 227 3.98 -16.67 -0.22
CA ASN A 227 3.29 -15.39 -0.17
C ASN A 227 2.56 -15.15 1.17
N LEU A 228 2.63 -16.07 2.12
CA LEU A 228 2.20 -15.84 3.49
C LEU A 228 3.22 -14.91 4.19
N VAL A 229 2.77 -13.78 4.68
CA VAL A 229 3.61 -12.87 5.46
C VAL A 229 3.63 -13.32 6.92
N GLY A 230 4.83 -13.52 7.45
CA GLY A 230 5.04 -13.94 8.84
C GLY A 230 4.51 -15.36 9.11
N LYS A 231 3.65 -15.51 10.12
CA LYS A 231 3.09 -16.80 10.52
C LYS A 231 1.60 -16.86 10.23
N GLU A 232 1.15 -18.07 9.89
CA GLU A 232 -0.27 -18.36 9.75
C GLU A 232 -1.03 -18.03 11.04
N ASN A 233 -2.25 -17.49 10.89
CA ASN A 233 -3.12 -17.07 11.99
C ASN A 233 -2.64 -15.87 12.84
N GLU A 234 -1.54 -15.22 12.47
CA GLU A 234 -1.06 -13.98 13.10
C GLU A 234 -1.39 -12.69 12.32
N GLY A 235 -2.14 -12.80 11.23
CA GLY A 235 -2.47 -11.67 10.34
C GLY A 235 -3.19 -10.50 11.01
N TRP A 236 -3.95 -10.76 12.08
CA TRP A 236 -4.58 -9.70 12.87
C TRP A 236 -3.54 -8.78 13.55
N THR A 237 -2.43 -9.34 14.02
CA THR A 237 -1.32 -8.57 14.59
C THR A 237 -0.66 -7.70 13.51
N TYR A 238 -0.47 -8.25 12.32
CA TYR A 238 0.12 -7.53 11.18
C TYR A 238 -0.80 -6.40 10.68
N ALA A 239 -2.11 -6.65 10.64
CA ALA A 239 -3.10 -5.64 10.28
C ALA A 239 -3.12 -4.47 11.27
N LYS A 240 -3.06 -4.74 12.58
CA LYS A 240 -2.96 -3.68 13.59
C LYS A 240 -1.66 -2.88 13.46
N TYR A 241 -0.54 -3.56 13.20
CA TYR A 241 0.75 -2.90 13.00
C TYR A 241 0.70 -1.95 11.79
N LEU A 242 0.13 -2.41 10.66
CA LEU A 242 -0.06 -1.58 9.47
C LEU A 242 -0.82 -0.28 9.77
N LEU A 243 -1.88 -0.35 10.58
CA LEU A 243 -2.70 0.82 10.92
C LEU A 243 -2.03 1.81 11.90
N THR A 244 -0.85 1.48 12.45
CA THR A 244 -0.10 2.34 13.37
C THR A 244 1.11 3.02 12.73
N HIS A 245 1.35 2.80 11.46
CA HIS A 245 2.45 3.33 10.67
C HIS A 245 1.94 4.13 9.49
#